data_9fcc49009b81800e11342576262bdbd1
#
_entry.id   9fcc49009b81800e11342576262bdbd1
#
_cell.length_a   1.000
_cell.length_b   1.000
_cell.length_c   1.000
_cell.angle_alpha   90.00
_cell.angle_beta   90.00
_cell.angle_gamma   90.00
#
_symmetry.space_group_name_H-M   'P 1'
#
loop_
_entity.id
_entity.type
_entity.pdbx_description
1 polymer ?
#
loop_
_entity_poly.entity_id
_entity_poly.type
_entity_poly.pdbx_seq_one_letter_code
_entity_poly.pdbx_strand_id
1 'polypeptide(L)'
;MDDFPAFLPLSDNYFYVELSGEIDALGVYQINDGLLSAVVIYLTNEDVEDILLRPLECASPLQEGENTEIIKKEQKISSFRRDWMTASHRVSLGVPLHPDRMSFDDWQFLPGIGEALARRLELDRQENGEFMSLEGLLRVKGVGLKSIERWRIFFSDM
;
A
#
# COMPACT_ATOMS: atom_id res chain seq x y z
N MET A 1 -7.95 -19.19 -37.23
CA MET A 1 -7.63 -20.16 -36.17
C MET A 1 -6.62 -19.43 -35.29
N ASP A 2 -7.17 -18.63 -34.38
CA ASP A 2 -6.37 -17.64 -33.63
C ASP A 2 -5.79 -18.35 -32.40
N ASP A 3 -4.47 -18.57 -32.46
CA ASP A 3 -3.69 -19.02 -31.33
C ASP A 3 -3.69 -17.92 -30.26
N PHE A 4 -4.57 -18.03 -29.29
CA PHE A 4 -4.40 -17.32 -28.05
C PHE A 4 -3.10 -17.82 -27.41
N PRO A 5 -2.20 -16.93 -27.00
CA PRO A 5 -1.00 -17.34 -26.31
C PRO A 5 -1.39 -18.16 -25.08
N ALA A 6 -0.82 -19.35 -24.98
CA ALA A 6 -1.00 -20.23 -23.83
C ALA A 6 -0.81 -19.41 -22.55
N PHE A 7 -1.73 -19.53 -21.64
CA PHE A 7 -1.59 -19.02 -20.28
C PHE A 7 -0.24 -19.45 -19.75
N LEU A 8 0.67 -18.50 -19.62
CA LEU A 8 1.87 -18.74 -18.82
C LEU A 8 1.39 -19.16 -17.43
N PRO A 9 1.95 -20.21 -16.84
CA PRO A 9 1.62 -20.57 -15.47
C PRO A 9 1.87 -19.30 -14.63
N LEU A 10 0.81 -18.82 -13.99
CA LEU A 10 0.92 -17.71 -13.05
C LEU A 10 1.97 -18.14 -12.04
N SER A 11 3.07 -17.43 -11.98
CA SER A 11 4.01 -17.59 -10.89
C SER A 11 3.20 -17.36 -9.60
N ASP A 12 3.36 -18.20 -8.59
CA ASP A 12 2.64 -18.09 -7.32
C ASP A 12 2.94 -16.79 -6.53
N ASN A 13 3.59 -15.82 -7.16
CA ASN A 13 4.05 -14.55 -6.62
C ASN A 13 3.28 -13.38 -7.25
N TYR A 14 2.02 -13.22 -6.88
CA TYR A 14 1.29 -12.01 -7.14
C TYR A 14 0.91 -11.32 -5.84
N PHE A 15 0.76 -10.03 -5.93
CA PHE A 15 0.41 -9.17 -4.82
C PHE A 15 -0.67 -8.13 -5.24
N TYR A 16 -1.27 -7.48 -4.27
CA TYR A 16 -2.34 -6.54 -4.49
C TYR A 16 -1.82 -5.11 -4.43
N VAL A 17 -2.24 -4.30 -5.40
CA VAL A 17 -2.02 -2.85 -5.44
C VAL A 17 -3.36 -2.15 -5.67
N GLU A 18 -3.49 -0.92 -5.20
CA GLU A 18 -4.67 -0.09 -5.40
C GLU A 18 -4.34 1.08 -6.31
N LEU A 19 -5.24 1.37 -7.25
CA LEU A 19 -5.25 2.61 -8.01
C LEU A 19 -6.40 3.48 -7.53
N SER A 20 -6.08 4.72 -7.20
CA SER A 20 -7.04 5.72 -6.74
C SER A 20 -6.84 7.07 -7.45
N GLY A 21 -7.71 8.05 -7.17
CA GLY A 21 -7.60 9.38 -7.73
C GLY A 21 -8.49 9.62 -8.94
N GLU A 22 -8.03 10.41 -9.89
CA GLU A 22 -8.84 10.93 -11.00
C GLU A 22 -8.73 10.07 -12.26
N ILE A 23 -9.04 8.77 -12.16
CA ILE A 23 -9.06 7.84 -13.30
C ILE A 23 -10.34 7.03 -13.34
N ASP A 24 -10.71 6.52 -14.52
CA ASP A 24 -11.93 5.73 -14.71
C ASP A 24 -11.79 4.30 -14.15
N ALA A 25 -10.57 3.76 -14.16
CA ALA A 25 -10.28 2.40 -13.72
C ALA A 25 -9.76 2.35 -12.27
N LEU A 26 -10.55 2.91 -11.34
CA LEU A 26 -10.28 2.80 -9.89
C LEU A 26 -10.43 1.37 -9.41
N GLY A 27 -9.60 0.95 -8.48
CA GLY A 27 -9.78 -0.34 -7.82
C GLY A 27 -8.50 -1.04 -7.39
N VAL A 28 -8.67 -2.26 -6.90
CA VAL A 28 -7.59 -3.14 -6.49
C VAL A 28 -7.24 -4.07 -7.64
N TYR A 29 -5.97 -4.16 -7.93
CA TYR A 29 -5.41 -4.99 -8.99
C TYR A 29 -4.49 -6.05 -8.40
N GLN A 30 -4.61 -7.25 -8.91
CA GLN A 30 -3.68 -8.33 -8.64
C GLN A 30 -2.61 -8.32 -9.73
N ILE A 31 -1.36 -8.12 -9.37
CA ILE A 31 -0.25 -8.02 -10.31
C ILE A 31 0.90 -8.96 -9.94
N ASN A 32 1.73 -9.28 -10.92
CA ASN A 32 2.94 -10.06 -10.69
C ASN A 32 4.05 -9.17 -10.10
N ASP A 33 4.90 -9.78 -9.29
CA ASP A 33 6.07 -9.13 -8.72
C ASP A 33 6.96 -8.49 -9.80
N GLY A 34 7.47 -7.29 -9.52
CA GLY A 34 8.36 -6.55 -10.42
C GLY A 34 7.68 -5.64 -11.44
N LEU A 35 6.34 -5.56 -11.48
CA LEU A 35 5.68 -4.59 -12.34
C LEU A 35 5.90 -3.15 -11.86
N LEU A 36 6.19 -2.28 -12.80
CA LEU A 36 6.35 -0.86 -12.54
C LEU A 36 4.99 -0.15 -12.49
N SER A 37 4.88 0.90 -11.70
CA SER A 37 3.67 1.74 -11.62
C SER A 37 3.19 2.19 -12.99
N ALA A 38 4.10 2.54 -13.90
CA ALA A 38 3.76 2.95 -15.27
C ALA A 38 3.01 1.87 -16.06
N VAL A 39 3.35 0.59 -15.88
CA VAL A 39 2.69 -0.52 -16.58
C VAL A 39 1.27 -0.68 -16.09
N VAL A 40 1.03 -0.56 -14.79
CA VAL A 40 -0.31 -0.66 -14.21
C VAL A 40 -1.19 0.49 -14.68
N ILE A 41 -0.65 1.71 -14.71
CA ILE A 41 -1.36 2.88 -15.25
C ILE A 41 -1.67 2.71 -16.75
N TYR A 42 -0.71 2.19 -17.52
CA TYR A 42 -0.94 1.90 -18.95
C TYR A 42 -2.08 0.90 -19.18
N LEU A 43 -2.23 -0.09 -18.30
CA LEU A 43 -3.32 -1.07 -18.38
C LEU A 43 -4.71 -0.46 -18.13
N THR A 44 -4.78 0.75 -17.57
CA THR A 44 -6.06 1.48 -17.39
C THR A 44 -6.54 2.24 -18.63
N ASN A 45 -5.86 2.10 -19.78
CA ASN A 45 -6.14 2.83 -21.02
C ASN A 45 -6.07 4.37 -20.89
N GLU A 46 -5.39 4.87 -19.89
CA GLU A 46 -5.15 6.32 -19.76
C GLU A 46 -4.03 6.76 -20.71
N ASP A 47 -4.10 8.01 -21.17
CA ASP A 47 -3.11 8.60 -22.06
C ASP A 47 -1.81 8.90 -21.29
N VAL A 48 -0.86 7.98 -21.37
CA VAL A 48 0.37 7.96 -20.56
C VAL A 48 1.61 8.48 -21.31
N GLU A 49 1.45 9.03 -22.52
CA GLU A 49 2.61 9.48 -23.33
C GLU A 49 3.54 10.41 -22.54
N ASP A 50 2.98 11.31 -21.73
CA ASP A 50 3.76 12.24 -20.89
C ASP A 50 4.38 11.60 -19.65
N ILE A 51 3.87 10.45 -19.18
CA ILE A 51 4.34 9.77 -17.95
C ILE A 51 5.56 8.90 -18.24
N LEU A 52 5.59 8.23 -19.37
CA LEU A 52 6.74 7.42 -19.79
C LEU A 52 8.02 8.25 -19.94
N LEU A 53 7.89 9.58 -20.06
CA LEU A 53 9.00 10.52 -20.13
C LEU A 53 9.53 10.97 -18.75
N ARG A 54 8.90 10.54 -17.64
CA ARG A 54 9.34 10.84 -16.27
C ARG A 54 9.92 9.58 -15.58
N PRO A 55 11.19 9.23 -15.86
CA PRO A 55 11.75 7.92 -15.50
C PRO A 55 11.85 7.67 -14.00
N LEU A 56 11.97 8.71 -13.17
CA LEU A 56 12.31 8.55 -11.75
C LEU A 56 11.12 8.17 -10.85
N GLU A 57 9.92 8.64 -11.18
CA GLU A 57 8.73 8.38 -10.35
C GLU A 57 8.05 7.05 -10.71
N CYS A 58 8.23 6.59 -11.98
CA CYS A 58 7.64 5.36 -12.50
C CYS A 58 8.60 4.16 -12.49
N ALA A 59 9.85 4.36 -12.12
CA ALA A 59 10.91 3.36 -12.31
C ALA A 59 11.05 2.35 -11.16
N SER A 60 10.43 2.61 -10.01
CA SER A 60 10.50 1.66 -8.91
C SER A 60 9.34 0.65 -8.96
N PRO A 61 9.62 -0.63 -8.70
CA PRO A 61 8.58 -1.66 -8.62
C PRO A 61 7.52 -1.30 -7.58
N LEU A 62 6.28 -1.68 -7.87
CA LEU A 62 5.20 -1.61 -6.90
C LEU A 62 5.42 -2.64 -5.79
N GLN A 63 4.95 -2.32 -4.61
CA GLN A 63 5.03 -3.19 -3.44
C GLN A 63 3.63 -3.68 -3.06
N GLU A 64 3.57 -4.83 -2.40
CA GLU A 64 2.32 -5.38 -1.89
C GLU A 64 1.63 -4.41 -0.92
N GLY A 65 0.35 -4.18 -1.15
CA GLY A 65 -0.46 -3.27 -0.35
C GLY A 65 -0.23 -1.78 -0.64
N GLU A 66 0.45 -1.46 -1.74
CA GLU A 66 0.67 -0.08 -2.15
C GLU A 66 -0.55 0.50 -2.86
N ASN A 67 -0.82 1.78 -2.61
CA ASN A 67 -1.80 2.59 -3.32
C ASN A 67 -1.08 3.62 -4.18
N THR A 68 -1.43 3.68 -5.47
CA THR A 68 -0.99 4.73 -6.39
C THR A 68 -2.17 5.65 -6.69
N GLU A 69 -2.13 6.86 -6.14
CA GLU A 69 -3.11 7.90 -6.41
C GLU A 69 -2.70 8.72 -7.63
N ILE A 70 -3.58 8.78 -8.63
CA ILE A 70 -3.35 9.49 -9.87
C ILE A 70 -4.01 10.85 -9.81
N ILE A 71 -3.23 11.88 -10.09
CA ILE A 71 -3.64 13.28 -10.05
C ILE A 71 -3.63 13.85 -11.46
N LYS A 72 -4.78 14.33 -11.94
CA LYS A 72 -4.92 14.98 -13.24
C LYS A 72 -4.90 16.50 -13.12
N LYS A 73 -4.41 17.16 -14.14
CA LYS A 73 -4.52 18.58 -14.35
C LYS A 73 -4.89 18.82 -15.82
N GLU A 74 -5.97 19.57 -16.06
CA GLU A 74 -6.46 19.85 -17.41
C GLU A 74 -6.70 18.56 -18.23
N GLN A 75 -7.32 17.55 -17.61
CA GLN A 75 -7.62 16.23 -18.20
C GLN A 75 -6.39 15.36 -18.53
N LYS A 76 -5.19 15.81 -18.17
CA LYS A 76 -3.95 15.03 -18.34
C LYS A 76 -3.39 14.61 -17.00
N ILE A 77 -2.79 13.43 -16.94
CA ILE A 77 -2.10 12.98 -15.75
C ILE A 77 -0.91 13.91 -15.49
N SER A 78 -0.95 14.62 -14.36
CA SER A 78 0.09 15.57 -13.98
C SER A 78 1.14 14.98 -13.03
N SER A 79 0.71 14.10 -12.15
CA SER A 79 1.56 13.42 -11.18
C SER A 79 0.83 12.22 -10.58
N PHE A 80 1.54 11.40 -9.85
CA PHE A 80 0.98 10.37 -8.99
C PHE A 80 1.69 10.38 -7.63
N ARG A 81 0.93 10.01 -6.62
CA ARG A 81 1.42 9.86 -5.25
C ARG A 81 1.35 8.39 -4.86
N ARG A 82 2.46 7.86 -4.37
CA ARG A 82 2.52 6.51 -3.82
C ARG A 82 2.32 6.58 -2.32
N ASP A 83 1.45 5.74 -1.83
CA ASP A 83 1.12 5.59 -0.42
C ASP A 83 0.74 4.13 -0.14
N TRP A 84 0.26 3.82 1.02
CA TRP A 84 -0.21 2.49 1.37
C TRP A 84 -1.74 2.43 1.34
N MET A 85 -2.28 1.30 0.92
CA MET A 85 -3.71 1.00 1.11
C MET A 85 -4.08 1.17 2.57
N THR A 86 -5.33 1.55 2.84
CA THR A 86 -5.83 1.59 4.22
C THR A 86 -5.68 0.23 4.92
N ALA A 87 -5.53 0.23 6.24
CA ALA A 87 -5.43 -1.00 7.01
C ALA A 87 -6.62 -1.94 6.76
N SER A 88 -7.83 -1.39 6.62
CA SER A 88 -9.03 -2.18 6.33
C SER A 88 -8.97 -2.88 4.97
N HIS A 89 -8.48 -2.21 3.93
CA HIS A 89 -8.31 -2.81 2.61
C HIS A 89 -7.25 -3.92 2.64
N ARG A 90 -6.08 -3.65 3.23
CA ARG A 90 -5.01 -4.65 3.34
C ARG A 90 -5.50 -5.91 4.06
N VAL A 91 -6.13 -5.76 5.22
CA VAL A 91 -6.64 -6.91 5.99
C VAL A 91 -7.70 -7.70 5.23
N SER A 92 -8.59 -7.02 4.50
CA SER A 92 -9.63 -7.67 3.68
C SER A 92 -9.06 -8.51 2.54
N LEU A 93 -7.87 -8.14 2.05
CA LEU A 93 -7.15 -8.83 0.97
C LEU A 93 -6.15 -9.86 1.48
N GLY A 94 -6.01 -10.01 2.80
CA GLY A 94 -5.00 -10.87 3.41
C GLY A 94 -3.58 -10.31 3.32
N VAL A 95 -3.44 -9.01 3.01
CA VAL A 95 -2.16 -8.31 2.97
C VAL A 95 -1.77 -7.91 4.40
N PRO A 96 -0.62 -8.37 4.90
CA PRO A 96 -0.19 -8.05 6.26
C PRO A 96 0.05 -6.56 6.47
N LEU A 97 -0.27 -6.07 7.67
CA LEU A 97 0.07 -4.72 8.07
C LEU A 97 1.55 -4.61 8.45
N HIS A 98 2.08 -3.40 8.36
CA HIS A 98 3.40 -3.05 8.83
C HIS A 98 3.32 -1.75 9.66
N PRO A 99 3.94 -1.64 10.84
CA PRO A 99 3.79 -0.47 11.70
C PRO A 99 4.18 0.85 11.03
N ASP A 100 5.23 0.82 10.21
CA ASP A 100 5.74 2.03 9.57
C ASP A 100 4.96 2.43 8.30
N ARG A 101 3.99 1.59 7.89
CA ARG A 101 3.11 1.80 6.73
C ARG A 101 1.67 2.13 7.15
N MET A 102 1.47 2.56 8.38
CA MET A 102 0.15 2.89 8.93
C MET A 102 0.00 4.39 9.08
N SER A 103 -1.15 4.89 8.62
CA SER A 103 -1.59 6.26 8.88
C SER A 103 -2.22 6.38 10.27
N PHE A 104 -2.51 7.63 10.67
CA PHE A 104 -3.24 7.90 11.92
C PHE A 104 -4.58 7.16 12.00
N ASP A 105 -5.31 7.09 10.89
CA ASP A 105 -6.61 6.42 10.83
C ASP A 105 -6.44 4.90 10.82
N ASP A 106 -5.39 4.39 10.19
CA ASP A 106 -5.09 2.96 10.19
C ASP A 106 -4.82 2.42 11.59
N TRP A 107 -4.17 3.19 12.46
CA TRP A 107 -3.98 2.77 13.85
C TRP A 107 -5.31 2.50 14.55
N GLN A 108 -6.33 3.30 14.28
CA GLN A 108 -7.65 3.17 14.90
C GLN A 108 -8.44 1.94 14.41
N PHE A 109 -8.02 1.35 13.30
CA PHE A 109 -8.56 0.07 12.83
C PHE A 109 -8.23 -1.08 13.79
N LEU A 110 -7.09 -1.01 14.49
CA LEU A 110 -6.67 -2.07 15.40
C LEU A 110 -7.48 -2.07 16.71
N PRO A 111 -7.90 -3.26 17.18
CA PRO A 111 -8.73 -3.35 18.38
C PRO A 111 -8.01 -2.78 19.62
N GLY A 112 -8.66 -1.83 20.27
CA GLY A 112 -8.15 -1.17 21.49
C GLY A 112 -7.26 0.04 21.24
N ILE A 113 -7.05 0.45 20.00
CA ILE A 113 -6.41 1.71 19.67
C ILE A 113 -7.51 2.76 19.42
N GLY A 114 -7.63 3.71 20.32
CA GLY A 114 -8.41 4.92 20.11
C GLY A 114 -7.52 6.09 19.71
N GLU A 115 -8.15 7.23 19.43
CA GLU A 115 -7.47 8.44 18.96
C GLU A 115 -6.25 8.83 19.82
N ALA A 116 -6.36 8.76 21.15
CA ALA A 116 -5.28 9.15 22.05
C ALA A 116 -4.04 8.24 21.95
N LEU A 117 -4.21 6.95 21.68
CA LEU A 117 -3.09 6.02 21.46
C LEU A 117 -2.55 6.15 20.04
N ALA A 118 -3.42 6.26 19.04
CA ALA A 118 -3.01 6.53 17.66
C ALA A 118 -2.12 7.77 17.55
N ARG A 119 -2.52 8.87 18.22
CA ARG A 119 -1.73 10.11 18.26
C ARG A 119 -0.36 9.92 18.91
N ARG A 120 -0.26 9.11 19.96
CA ARG A 120 1.03 8.79 20.59
C ARG A 120 1.93 7.95 19.71
N LEU A 121 1.36 7.00 18.97
CA LEU A 121 2.10 6.19 18.01
C LEU A 121 2.69 7.06 16.89
N GLU A 122 1.90 7.98 16.35
CA GLU A 122 2.38 8.92 15.33
C GLU A 122 3.49 9.83 15.85
N LEU A 123 3.31 10.41 17.03
CA LEU A 123 4.32 11.27 17.66
C LEU A 123 5.61 10.51 17.94
N ASP A 124 5.51 9.30 18.50
CA ASP A 124 6.69 8.48 18.76
C ASP A 124 7.46 8.16 17.47
N ARG A 125 6.75 7.81 16.40
CA ARG A 125 7.37 7.54 15.09
C ARG A 125 8.08 8.78 14.53
N GLN A 126 7.48 9.97 14.70
CA GLN A 126 8.09 11.24 14.25
C GLN A 126 9.33 11.62 15.07
N GLU A 127 9.33 11.36 16.37
CA GLU A 127 10.41 11.76 17.28
C GLU A 127 11.54 10.73 17.34
N ASN A 128 11.21 9.45 17.31
CA ASN A 128 12.14 8.34 17.56
C ASN A 128 12.41 7.46 16.32
N GLY A 129 11.81 7.80 15.17
CA GLY A 129 11.96 7.05 13.93
C GLY A 129 11.07 5.81 13.85
N GLU A 130 11.29 5.02 12.80
CA GLU A 130 10.50 3.83 12.48
C GLU A 130 10.46 2.81 13.62
N PHE A 131 9.36 2.07 13.70
CA PHE A 131 9.18 0.99 14.68
C PHE A 131 9.89 -0.29 14.25
N MET A 132 10.09 -0.47 12.96
CA MET A 132 10.73 -1.61 12.29
C MET A 132 9.97 -2.93 12.44
N SER A 133 9.27 -3.16 13.53
CA SER A 133 8.50 -4.37 13.80
C SER A 133 7.29 -4.09 14.69
N LEU A 134 6.41 -5.08 14.83
CA LEU A 134 5.27 -5.01 15.75
C LEU A 134 5.75 -4.85 17.21
N GLU A 135 6.83 -5.52 17.58
CA GLU A 135 7.43 -5.42 18.92
C GLU A 135 8.01 -4.03 19.21
N GLY A 136 8.44 -3.31 18.16
CA GLY A 136 8.91 -1.94 18.29
C GLY A 136 7.88 -0.99 18.91
N LEU A 137 6.59 -1.30 18.77
CA LEU A 137 5.51 -0.54 19.38
C LEU A 137 5.51 -0.56 20.92
N LEU A 138 6.19 -1.53 21.53
CA LEU A 138 6.29 -1.63 23.00
C LEU A 138 6.96 -0.41 23.66
N ARG A 139 7.73 0.36 22.91
CA ARG A 139 8.34 1.60 23.41
C ARG A 139 7.32 2.71 23.68
N VAL A 140 6.12 2.60 23.07
CA VAL A 140 5.07 3.61 23.19
C VAL A 140 4.25 3.39 24.47
N LYS A 141 4.14 4.42 25.29
CA LYS A 141 3.34 4.37 26.53
C LYS A 141 1.87 4.04 26.24
N GLY A 142 1.41 2.93 26.75
CA GLY A 142 0.04 2.41 26.55
C GLY A 142 -0.02 1.18 25.66
N VAL A 143 1.09 0.80 25.03
CA VAL A 143 1.23 -0.47 24.33
C VAL A 143 1.89 -1.49 25.27
N GLY A 144 1.27 -2.63 25.43
CA GLY A 144 1.77 -3.73 26.24
C GLY A 144 1.78 -5.05 25.49
N LEU A 145 2.40 -6.08 26.06
CA LEU A 145 2.51 -7.42 25.46
C LEU A 145 1.15 -7.98 25.04
N LYS A 146 0.10 -7.79 25.85
CA LYS A 146 -1.27 -8.23 25.50
C LYS A 146 -1.83 -7.53 24.25
N SER A 147 -1.42 -6.29 24.02
CA SER A 147 -1.80 -5.57 22.79
C SER A 147 -1.07 -6.15 21.60
N ILE A 148 0.22 -6.38 21.70
CA ILE A 148 1.04 -7.02 20.67
C ILE A 148 0.46 -8.38 20.28
N GLU A 149 0.19 -9.25 21.25
CA GLU A 149 -0.41 -10.57 21.02
C GLU A 149 -1.76 -10.48 20.26
N ARG A 150 -2.60 -9.51 20.65
CA ARG A 150 -3.90 -9.29 19.98
C ARG A 150 -3.76 -8.82 18.54
N TRP A 151 -2.76 -7.99 18.26
CA TRP A 151 -2.55 -7.40 16.94
C TRP A 151 -1.75 -8.30 15.99
N ARG A 152 -1.03 -9.28 16.51
CA ARG A 152 -0.14 -10.16 15.72
C ARG A 152 -0.82 -10.77 14.50
N ILE A 153 -2.10 -11.09 14.59
CA ILE A 153 -2.88 -11.66 13.47
C ILE A 153 -3.03 -10.74 12.24
N PHE A 154 -2.82 -9.43 12.43
CA PHE A 154 -2.90 -8.43 11.36
C PHE A 154 -1.54 -8.12 10.73
N PHE A 155 -0.44 -8.48 11.39
CA PHE A 155 0.91 -8.19 10.94
C PHE A 155 1.58 -9.46 10.43
N SER A 156 2.51 -9.32 9.46
CA SER A 156 3.34 -10.46 9.08
C SER A 156 4.23 -10.90 10.25
N ASP A 157 4.38 -12.20 10.38
CA ASP A 157 5.46 -12.76 11.20
C ASP A 157 6.80 -12.40 10.53
N MET A 158 7.46 -11.38 11.05
CA MET A 158 8.84 -11.05 10.71
C MET A 158 9.78 -11.72 11.70
#